data_45d46efe0636d2846e752cc3dd122d8c
#
_entry.id   45d46efe0636d2846e752cc3dd122d8c
#
_cell.length_a   1.000
_cell.length_b   1.000
_cell.length_c   1.000
_cell.angle_alpha   90.00
_cell.angle_beta   90.00
_cell.angle_gamma   90.00
#
_symmetry.space_group_name_H-M   'P 1'
#
loop_
_entity.id
_entity.type
_entity.pdbx_description
1 polymer ?
#
loop_
_entity_poly.entity_id
_entity_poly.type
_entity_poly.pdbx_seq_one_letter_code
_entity_poly.pdbx_strand_id
1 'polypeptide(L)'
;MANNFKDKLHSILRTFEDTKLSGYVPTPSSGVTIATGFDLGQHNKQDIKNLNLPKALEDKLTPYAGSTDAKKAANLTITAEEAALLDKAVIDSKLNSFNAAYVAKFGENPDQSLDENTRLALASAFFNMGPGMLNAEKNPSMFKALQSKNPALIQKEIANFHRGAKGQPESRRLVEAGIAAGFIDPEDTQSVNNFKDLMAKNPQARKVYQSQWVPQQQAAPVAPTAQVTPQATPTQAPVEYASMEDLLMDKNLLGGGTL
;
A
#
# COMPACT_ATOMS: atom_id res chain seq x y z
N MET A 1 5.68 -22.95 5.67
CA MET A 1 5.50 -21.63 6.27
C MET A 1 5.97 -20.46 5.40
N ALA A 2 6.77 -20.66 4.36
CA ALA A 2 7.17 -19.56 3.45
C ALA A 2 6.05 -19.05 2.52
N ASN A 3 4.93 -19.72 2.46
CA ASN A 3 3.79 -19.31 1.59
C ASN A 3 3.00 -18.13 2.15
N ASN A 4 3.00 -17.92 3.45
CA ASN A 4 2.12 -16.93 4.08
C ASN A 4 2.46 -15.47 3.69
N PHE A 5 3.74 -15.06 3.62
CA PHE A 5 4.11 -13.69 3.27
C PHE A 5 3.65 -13.27 1.85
N LYS A 6 3.86 -14.14 0.87
CA LYS A 6 3.46 -13.87 -0.52
C LYS A 6 1.94 -13.84 -0.67
N ASP A 7 1.24 -14.71 0.03
CA ASP A 7 -0.22 -14.76 0.03
C ASP A 7 -0.81 -13.49 0.68
N LYS A 8 -0.24 -13.04 1.80
CA LYS A 8 -0.58 -11.76 2.43
C LYS A 8 -0.33 -10.58 1.48
N LEU A 9 0.84 -10.54 0.85
CA LEU A 9 1.16 -9.48 -0.11
C LEU A 9 0.18 -9.49 -1.30
N HIS A 10 -0.17 -10.67 -1.82
CA HIS A 10 -1.17 -10.82 -2.88
C HIS A 10 -2.54 -10.31 -2.44
N SER A 11 -2.98 -10.66 -1.23
CA SER A 11 -4.25 -10.17 -0.65
C SER A 11 -4.27 -8.64 -0.58
N ILE A 12 -3.20 -8.02 -0.06
CA ILE A 12 -3.06 -6.56 0.00
C ILE A 12 -3.18 -5.94 -1.39
N LEU A 13 -2.43 -6.45 -2.37
CA LEU A 13 -2.41 -5.88 -3.72
C LEU A 13 -3.78 -5.97 -4.39
N ARG A 14 -4.51 -7.08 -4.26
CA ARG A 14 -5.86 -7.25 -4.80
C ARG A 14 -6.90 -6.31 -4.18
N THR A 15 -6.65 -5.79 -2.99
CA THR A 15 -7.53 -4.79 -2.37
C THR A 15 -7.45 -3.43 -3.08
N PHE A 16 -6.32 -3.15 -3.72
CA PHE A 16 -6.10 -1.87 -4.43
C PHE A 16 -6.33 -1.97 -5.93
N GLU A 17 -6.23 -3.15 -6.49
CA GLU A 17 -6.22 -3.37 -7.94
C GLU A 17 -7.32 -4.39 -8.30
N ASP A 18 -8.27 -3.99 -9.13
CA ASP A 18 -9.24 -4.93 -9.70
C ASP A 18 -8.57 -5.90 -10.66
N THR A 19 -8.92 -7.19 -10.56
CA THR A 19 -8.47 -8.17 -11.56
C THR A 19 -9.30 -8.06 -12.84
N LYS A 20 -8.66 -7.75 -13.97
CA LYS A 20 -9.28 -7.68 -15.29
C LYS A 20 -8.87 -8.87 -16.14
N LEU A 21 -9.86 -9.61 -16.65
CA LEU A 21 -9.63 -10.78 -17.51
C LEU A 21 -9.54 -10.42 -18.99
N SER A 22 -9.86 -9.19 -19.36
CA SER A 22 -9.70 -8.62 -20.70
C SER A 22 -8.69 -7.48 -20.67
N GLY A 23 -7.86 -7.39 -21.70
CA GLY A 23 -6.86 -6.35 -21.82
C GLY A 23 -7.52 -4.97 -21.99
N TYR A 24 -6.88 -3.95 -21.43
CA TYR A 24 -7.34 -2.55 -21.49
C TYR A 24 -6.13 -1.61 -21.45
N VAL A 25 -6.36 -0.32 -21.70
CA VAL A 25 -5.34 0.73 -21.55
C VAL A 25 -5.89 1.73 -20.53
N PRO A 26 -5.35 1.78 -19.28
CA PRO A 26 -5.90 2.57 -18.18
C PRO A 26 -5.86 4.08 -18.44
N THR A 27 -4.75 4.57 -18.99
CA THR A 27 -4.51 6.00 -19.27
C THR A 27 -3.80 6.15 -20.61
N PRO A 28 -3.80 7.36 -21.21
CA PRO A 28 -3.05 7.60 -22.45
C PRO A 28 -1.55 7.31 -22.38
N SER A 29 -0.97 7.33 -21.19
CA SER A 29 0.45 7.02 -20.93
C SER A 29 0.72 5.57 -20.55
N SER A 30 -0.34 4.76 -20.37
CA SER A 30 -0.24 3.33 -20.03
C SER A 30 -0.18 2.49 -21.30
N GLY A 31 0.35 1.28 -21.17
CA GLY A 31 0.27 0.25 -22.20
C GLY A 31 -0.92 -0.69 -22.03
N VAL A 32 -0.91 -1.75 -22.84
CA VAL A 32 -1.89 -2.84 -22.70
C VAL A 32 -1.70 -3.48 -21.32
N THR A 33 -2.73 -3.39 -20.50
CA THR A 33 -2.75 -3.85 -19.11
C THR A 33 -3.72 -5.02 -18.95
N ILE A 34 -3.40 -5.99 -18.10
CA ILE A 34 -4.19 -7.20 -17.85
C ILE A 34 -4.03 -7.68 -16.41
N ALA A 35 -4.86 -8.60 -15.96
CA ALA A 35 -4.87 -9.18 -14.61
C ALA A 35 -4.93 -8.08 -13.54
N THR A 36 -4.16 -8.19 -12.46
CA THR A 36 -4.12 -7.21 -11.38
C THR A 36 -3.13 -6.07 -11.72
N GLY A 37 -3.41 -5.34 -12.81
CA GLY A 37 -2.66 -4.14 -13.19
C GLY A 37 -1.31 -4.39 -13.88
N PHE A 38 -1.06 -5.58 -14.46
CA PHE A 38 0.20 -5.84 -15.18
C PHE A 38 0.22 -5.12 -16.53
N ASP A 39 1.04 -4.05 -16.62
CA ASP A 39 1.20 -3.22 -17.82
C ASP A 39 2.22 -3.84 -18.80
N LEU A 40 1.72 -4.64 -19.74
CA LEU A 40 2.50 -5.26 -20.81
C LEU A 40 3.22 -4.23 -21.69
N GLY A 41 2.68 -3.00 -21.80
CA GLY A 41 3.29 -1.94 -22.58
C GLY A 41 4.60 -1.42 -22.00
N GLN A 42 4.83 -1.61 -20.70
CA GLN A 42 6.09 -1.26 -20.03
C GLN A 42 7.14 -2.39 -20.07
N HIS A 43 6.80 -3.53 -20.67
CA HIS A 43 7.64 -4.72 -20.69
C HIS A 43 8.01 -5.11 -22.13
N ASN A 44 9.21 -5.65 -22.32
CA ASN A 44 9.61 -6.27 -23.56
C ASN A 44 9.33 -7.79 -23.53
N LYS A 45 9.53 -8.48 -24.66
CA LYS A 45 9.30 -9.92 -24.76
C LYS A 45 10.15 -10.75 -23.80
N GLN A 46 11.38 -10.30 -23.52
CA GLN A 46 12.29 -11.00 -22.60
C GLN A 46 11.80 -10.85 -21.15
N ASP A 47 11.22 -9.72 -20.79
CA ASP A 47 10.65 -9.52 -19.45
C ASP A 47 9.50 -10.51 -19.20
N ILE A 48 8.62 -10.73 -20.20
CA ILE A 48 7.52 -11.69 -20.11
C ILE A 48 8.07 -13.12 -19.97
N LYS A 49 9.08 -13.48 -20.76
CA LYS A 49 9.74 -14.77 -20.67
C LYS A 49 10.38 -15.02 -19.30
N ASN A 50 10.94 -13.99 -18.69
CA ASN A 50 11.58 -14.05 -17.37
C ASN A 50 10.59 -14.28 -16.22
N LEU A 51 9.28 -14.13 -16.47
CA LEU A 51 8.24 -14.48 -15.51
C LEU A 51 8.07 -16.00 -15.35
N ASN A 52 8.67 -16.81 -16.23
CA ASN A 52 8.58 -18.28 -16.22
C ASN A 52 7.13 -18.79 -16.18
N LEU A 53 6.26 -18.18 -16.95
CA LEU A 53 4.86 -18.58 -17.10
C LEU A 53 4.73 -19.89 -17.88
N PRO A 54 3.60 -20.61 -17.73
CA PRO A 54 3.28 -21.70 -18.67
C PRO A 54 3.33 -21.18 -20.12
N LYS A 55 3.91 -21.98 -21.01
CA LYS A 55 4.17 -21.56 -22.40
C LYS A 55 2.95 -21.01 -23.13
N ALA A 56 1.78 -21.60 -22.91
CA ALA A 56 0.53 -21.14 -23.52
C ALA A 56 0.16 -19.70 -23.07
N LEU A 57 0.38 -19.36 -21.80
CA LEU A 57 0.14 -18.01 -21.27
C LEU A 57 1.22 -17.05 -21.75
N GLU A 58 2.50 -17.44 -21.75
CA GLU A 58 3.59 -16.64 -22.30
C GLU A 58 3.31 -16.25 -23.76
N ASP A 59 2.93 -17.24 -24.60
CA ASP A 59 2.60 -17.02 -26.01
C ASP A 59 1.39 -16.07 -26.20
N LYS A 60 0.41 -16.16 -25.30
CA LYS A 60 -0.77 -15.28 -25.30
C LYS A 60 -0.41 -13.84 -24.96
N LEU A 61 0.52 -13.59 -24.04
CA LEU A 61 0.91 -12.25 -23.56
C LEU A 61 1.96 -11.59 -24.45
N THR A 62 2.92 -12.36 -24.98
CA THR A 62 4.07 -11.85 -25.75
C THR A 62 3.72 -10.91 -26.90
N PRO A 63 2.63 -11.09 -27.68
CA PRO A 63 2.25 -10.17 -28.74
C PRO A 63 1.93 -8.74 -28.27
N TYR A 64 1.63 -8.56 -26.98
CA TYR A 64 1.23 -7.28 -26.38
C TYR A 64 2.40 -6.56 -25.68
N ALA A 65 3.57 -7.17 -25.61
CA ALA A 65 4.77 -6.55 -25.06
C ALA A 65 5.12 -5.24 -25.80
N GLY A 66 5.31 -4.15 -25.04
CA GLY A 66 5.58 -2.82 -25.55
C GLY A 66 4.40 -2.14 -26.27
N SER A 67 3.20 -2.71 -26.22
CA SER A 67 2.04 -2.19 -26.93
C SER A 67 1.24 -1.21 -26.09
N THR A 68 0.88 -0.05 -26.68
CA THR A 68 -0.03 0.96 -26.12
C THR A 68 -1.37 1.00 -26.86
N ASP A 69 -1.61 0.09 -27.79
CA ASP A 69 -2.78 0.09 -28.67
C ASP A 69 -4.01 -0.46 -27.96
N ALA A 70 -4.98 0.41 -27.66
CA ALA A 70 -6.24 0.05 -27.01
C ALA A 70 -7.11 -0.90 -27.86
N LYS A 71 -7.06 -0.82 -29.19
CA LYS A 71 -7.80 -1.75 -30.06
C LYS A 71 -7.20 -3.15 -30.00
N LYS A 72 -5.88 -3.21 -29.95
CA LYS A 72 -5.16 -4.47 -29.77
C LYS A 72 -5.43 -5.06 -28.38
N ALA A 73 -5.49 -4.22 -27.33
CA ALA A 73 -5.79 -4.65 -25.97
C ALA A 73 -7.12 -5.41 -25.87
N ALA A 74 -8.17 -4.97 -26.59
CA ALA A 74 -9.49 -5.59 -26.57
C ALA A 74 -9.49 -7.06 -27.06
N ASN A 75 -8.46 -7.48 -27.80
CA ASN A 75 -8.30 -8.86 -28.26
C ASN A 75 -7.56 -9.77 -27.27
N LEU A 76 -7.02 -9.21 -26.19
CA LEU A 76 -6.38 -10.00 -25.13
C LEU A 76 -7.42 -10.43 -24.11
N THR A 77 -7.55 -11.73 -23.93
CA THR A 77 -8.41 -12.33 -22.90
C THR A 77 -7.67 -13.48 -22.22
N ILE A 78 -7.72 -13.51 -20.90
CA ILE A 78 -7.15 -14.58 -20.08
C ILE A 78 -8.23 -15.18 -19.17
N THR A 79 -8.03 -16.42 -18.69
CA THR A 79 -8.92 -17.01 -17.68
C THR A 79 -8.57 -16.52 -16.28
N ALA A 80 -9.43 -16.81 -15.31
CA ALA A 80 -9.14 -16.48 -13.91
C ALA A 80 -7.90 -17.22 -13.39
N GLU A 81 -7.69 -18.46 -13.83
CA GLU A 81 -6.53 -19.28 -13.49
C GLU A 81 -5.25 -18.71 -14.12
N GLU A 82 -5.32 -18.26 -15.39
CA GLU A 82 -4.20 -17.59 -16.05
C GLU A 82 -3.87 -16.26 -15.39
N ALA A 83 -4.87 -15.49 -14.94
CA ALA A 83 -4.66 -14.26 -14.19
C ALA A 83 -3.95 -14.55 -12.85
N ALA A 84 -4.39 -15.57 -12.11
CA ALA A 84 -3.76 -15.96 -10.84
C ALA A 84 -2.29 -16.42 -11.03
N LEU A 85 -1.98 -17.13 -12.10
CA LEU A 85 -0.60 -17.53 -12.44
C LEU A 85 0.26 -16.31 -12.78
N LEU A 86 -0.28 -15.38 -13.57
CA LEU A 86 0.41 -14.13 -13.92
C LEU A 86 0.66 -13.27 -12.69
N ASP A 87 -0.35 -13.04 -11.86
CA ASP A 87 -0.24 -12.25 -10.64
C ASP A 87 0.83 -12.80 -9.71
N LYS A 88 0.84 -14.13 -9.50
CA LYS A 88 1.86 -14.80 -8.69
C LYS A 88 3.26 -14.57 -9.25
N ALA A 89 3.46 -14.77 -10.55
CA ALA A 89 4.77 -14.58 -11.20
C ALA A 89 5.25 -13.12 -11.12
N VAL A 90 4.34 -12.15 -11.30
CA VAL A 90 4.63 -10.72 -11.19
C VAL A 90 4.99 -10.35 -9.76
N ILE A 91 4.26 -10.85 -8.77
CA ILE A 91 4.56 -10.62 -7.34
C ILE A 91 5.92 -11.18 -6.98
N ASP A 92 6.23 -12.42 -7.40
CA ASP A 92 7.53 -13.04 -7.17
C ASP A 92 8.67 -12.19 -7.79
N SER A 93 8.50 -11.74 -9.01
CA SER A 93 9.47 -10.89 -9.71
C SER A 93 9.68 -9.54 -9.01
N LYS A 94 8.60 -8.88 -8.60
CA LYS A 94 8.65 -7.59 -7.90
C LYS A 94 9.23 -7.71 -6.50
N LEU A 95 8.90 -8.79 -5.77
CA LEU A 95 9.47 -9.07 -4.45
C LEU A 95 10.97 -9.33 -4.53
N ASN A 96 11.42 -10.10 -5.52
CA ASN A 96 12.84 -10.30 -5.78
C ASN A 96 13.54 -8.97 -6.09
N SER A 97 12.90 -8.12 -6.89
CA SER A 97 13.43 -6.78 -7.22
C SER A 97 13.49 -5.88 -5.99
N PHE A 98 12.47 -5.93 -5.10
CA PHE A 98 12.47 -5.20 -3.83
C PHE A 98 13.63 -5.68 -2.93
N ASN A 99 13.76 -6.98 -2.72
CA ASN A 99 14.82 -7.55 -1.89
C ASN A 99 16.21 -7.17 -2.44
N ALA A 100 16.45 -7.33 -3.75
CA ALA A 100 17.70 -6.95 -4.38
C ALA A 100 18.01 -5.45 -4.23
N ALA A 101 17.00 -4.59 -4.45
CA ALA A 101 17.16 -3.15 -4.29
C ALA A 101 17.44 -2.75 -2.84
N TYR A 102 16.77 -3.41 -1.88
CA TYR A 102 16.98 -3.19 -0.46
C TYR A 102 18.41 -3.59 -0.04
N VAL A 103 18.83 -4.81 -0.39
CA VAL A 103 20.21 -5.29 -0.12
C VAL A 103 21.26 -4.36 -0.72
N ALA A 104 21.06 -3.92 -1.97
CA ALA A 104 22.00 -3.00 -2.63
C ALA A 104 22.11 -1.64 -1.93
N LYS A 105 21.08 -1.20 -1.20
CA LYS A 105 21.05 0.10 -0.50
C LYS A 105 21.48 0.02 0.96
N PHE A 106 21.12 -1.07 1.66
CA PHE A 106 21.27 -1.19 3.10
C PHE A 106 22.24 -2.30 3.52
N GLY A 107 22.69 -3.15 2.59
CA GLY A 107 23.67 -4.23 2.84
C GLY A 107 23.12 -5.46 3.53
N GLU A 108 21.81 -5.55 3.75
CA GLU A 108 21.16 -6.64 4.47
C GLU A 108 19.80 -7.00 3.86
N ASN A 109 19.32 -8.21 4.10
CA ASN A 109 17.99 -8.62 3.62
C ASN A 109 16.89 -7.98 4.46
N PRO A 110 15.79 -7.52 3.83
CA PRO A 110 14.66 -6.91 4.55
C PRO A 110 13.95 -7.87 5.51
N ASP A 111 14.00 -9.18 5.28
CA ASP A 111 13.45 -10.21 6.16
C ASP A 111 14.25 -10.43 7.45
N GLN A 112 15.48 -9.95 7.49
CA GLN A 112 16.36 -9.99 8.67
C GLN A 112 16.37 -8.67 9.46
N SER A 113 16.01 -7.57 8.80
CA SER A 113 16.15 -6.22 9.35
C SER A 113 14.84 -5.51 9.64
N LEU A 114 13.73 -6.03 9.10
CA LEU A 114 12.39 -5.46 9.26
C LEU A 114 11.43 -6.53 9.81
N ASP A 115 10.47 -6.10 10.61
CA ASP A 115 9.35 -6.96 10.98
C ASP A 115 8.48 -7.26 9.75
N GLU A 116 7.68 -8.33 9.83
CA GLU A 116 6.89 -8.82 8.70
C GLU A 116 5.91 -7.78 8.17
N ASN A 117 5.22 -7.05 9.05
CA ASN A 117 4.22 -6.06 8.68
C ASN A 117 4.85 -4.86 7.97
N THR A 118 5.96 -4.35 8.50
CA THR A 118 6.75 -3.29 7.84
C THR A 118 7.23 -3.75 6.47
N ARG A 119 7.72 -4.98 6.35
CA ARG A 119 8.18 -5.55 5.08
C ARG A 119 7.03 -5.70 4.08
N LEU A 120 5.84 -6.16 4.52
CA LEU A 120 4.64 -6.26 3.68
C LEU A 120 4.22 -4.89 3.12
N ALA A 121 4.16 -3.89 3.98
CA ALA A 121 3.80 -2.53 3.61
C ALA A 121 4.79 -1.93 2.60
N LEU A 122 6.09 -2.09 2.84
CA LEU A 122 7.14 -1.62 1.94
C LEU A 122 7.13 -2.37 0.60
N ALA A 123 6.92 -3.69 0.60
CA ALA A 123 6.80 -4.47 -0.62
C ALA A 123 5.58 -4.04 -1.45
N SER A 124 4.43 -3.79 -0.81
CA SER A 124 3.23 -3.25 -1.47
C SER A 124 3.49 -1.85 -2.06
N ALA A 125 4.15 -0.97 -1.31
CA ALA A 125 4.54 0.35 -1.79
C ALA A 125 5.50 0.26 -2.98
N PHE A 126 6.51 -0.61 -2.90
CA PHE A 126 7.48 -0.84 -3.97
C PHE A 126 6.84 -1.42 -5.24
N PHE A 127 5.85 -2.31 -5.09
CA PHE A 127 5.10 -2.85 -6.23
C PHE A 127 4.51 -1.73 -7.09
N ASN A 128 3.92 -0.72 -6.44
CA ASN A 128 3.28 0.41 -7.11
C ASN A 128 4.28 1.47 -7.61
N MET A 129 5.36 1.73 -6.87
CA MET A 129 6.23 2.88 -7.08
C MET A 129 7.60 2.52 -7.68
N GLY A 130 7.94 1.24 -7.63
CA GLY A 130 9.21 0.72 -8.13
C GLY A 130 10.43 1.13 -7.28
N PRO A 131 11.64 0.86 -7.81
CA PRO A 131 12.90 1.01 -7.06
C PRO A 131 13.25 2.46 -6.72
N GLY A 132 12.64 3.44 -7.38
CA GLY A 132 12.79 4.86 -7.06
C GLY A 132 12.39 5.20 -5.62
N MET A 133 11.55 4.39 -4.97
CA MET A 133 11.16 4.54 -3.58
C MET A 133 12.36 4.50 -2.62
N LEU A 134 13.35 3.67 -2.89
CA LEU A 134 14.56 3.51 -2.07
C LEU A 134 15.71 4.45 -2.47
N ASN A 135 15.45 5.45 -3.31
CA ASN A 135 16.46 6.40 -3.76
C ASN A 135 16.64 7.53 -2.74
N ALA A 136 17.86 7.68 -2.19
CA ALA A 136 18.18 8.68 -1.17
C ALA A 136 18.00 10.14 -1.63
N GLU A 137 18.26 10.42 -2.92
CA GLU A 137 18.14 11.76 -3.48
C GLU A 137 16.68 12.14 -3.71
N LYS A 138 15.86 11.17 -4.18
CA LYS A 138 14.42 11.38 -4.46
C LYS A 138 13.58 11.36 -3.19
N ASN A 139 13.94 10.51 -2.22
CA ASN A 139 13.16 10.23 -1.02
C ASN A 139 14.04 10.19 0.24
N PRO A 140 14.71 11.32 0.59
CA PRO A 140 15.70 11.34 1.66
C PRO A 140 15.13 10.98 3.03
N SER A 141 13.87 11.33 3.31
CA SER A 141 13.22 11.01 4.59
C SER A 141 12.96 9.50 4.72
N MET A 142 12.38 8.88 3.70
CA MET A 142 12.17 7.42 3.66
C MET A 142 13.50 6.68 3.78
N PHE A 143 14.52 7.12 3.05
CA PHE A 143 15.84 6.49 3.11
C PHE A 143 16.43 6.55 4.52
N LYS A 144 16.37 7.70 5.19
CA LYS A 144 16.83 7.87 6.59
C LYS A 144 16.00 7.03 7.57
N ALA A 145 14.69 6.96 7.39
CA ALA A 145 13.82 6.13 8.22
C ALA A 145 14.22 4.65 8.12
N LEU A 146 14.45 4.15 6.91
CA LEU A 146 14.90 2.76 6.68
C LEU A 146 16.29 2.50 7.27
N GLN A 147 17.25 3.44 7.13
CA GLN A 147 18.56 3.34 7.76
C GLN A 147 18.49 3.28 9.28
N SER A 148 17.58 4.04 9.90
CA SER A 148 17.42 4.06 11.35
C SER A 148 16.78 2.80 11.91
N LYS A 149 16.14 1.97 11.06
CA LYS A 149 15.34 0.79 11.45
C LYS A 149 14.27 1.11 12.50
N ASN A 150 13.88 2.37 12.61
CA ASN A 150 12.85 2.81 13.55
C ASN A 150 11.46 2.59 12.92
N PRO A 151 10.65 1.64 13.42
CA PRO A 151 9.35 1.31 12.85
C PRO A 151 8.42 2.51 12.76
N ALA A 152 8.37 3.36 13.78
CA ALA A 152 7.50 4.54 13.81
C ALA A 152 7.89 5.57 12.73
N LEU A 153 9.18 5.76 12.45
CA LEU A 153 9.64 6.63 11.37
C LEU A 153 9.32 6.04 10.00
N ILE A 154 9.51 4.72 9.84
CA ILE A 154 9.19 4.01 8.57
C ILE A 154 7.69 4.12 8.29
N GLN A 155 6.84 3.84 9.26
CA GLN A 155 5.39 3.95 9.15
C GLN A 155 4.96 5.38 8.75
N LYS A 156 5.52 6.39 9.45
CA LYS A 156 5.27 7.80 9.13
C LYS A 156 5.63 8.12 7.67
N GLU A 157 6.78 7.67 7.22
CA GLU A 157 7.21 7.94 5.85
C GLU A 157 6.36 7.19 4.83
N ILE A 158 5.92 5.95 5.11
CA ILE A 158 4.95 5.23 4.27
C ILE A 158 3.66 6.04 4.16
N ALA A 159 3.09 6.50 5.29
CA ALA A 159 1.85 7.28 5.31
C ALA A 159 1.94 8.59 4.53
N ASN A 160 3.11 9.23 4.52
CA ASN A 160 3.33 10.50 3.84
C ASN A 160 3.87 10.36 2.42
N PHE A 161 4.18 9.15 2.01
CA PHE A 161 4.78 8.90 0.71
C PHE A 161 3.76 9.14 -0.41
N HIS A 162 4.19 9.82 -1.47
CA HIS A 162 3.38 10.10 -2.64
C HIS A 162 2.05 10.79 -2.31
N ARG A 163 2.13 12.06 -1.95
CA ARG A 163 0.94 12.91 -1.76
C ARG A 163 0.29 13.18 -3.12
N GLY A 164 -0.98 12.85 -3.24
CA GLY A 164 -1.77 13.13 -4.44
C GLY A 164 -1.80 14.63 -4.77
N ALA A 165 -2.43 14.99 -5.90
CA ALA A 165 -2.46 16.35 -6.45
C ALA A 165 -2.89 17.46 -5.46
N LYS A 166 -3.56 17.11 -4.36
CA LYS A 166 -3.98 18.03 -3.28
C LYS A 166 -3.07 17.98 -2.04
N GLY A 167 -1.89 17.34 -2.13
CA GLY A 167 -0.97 17.20 -0.99
C GLY A 167 -1.45 16.25 0.11
N GLN A 168 -2.54 15.51 -0.13
CA GLN A 168 -3.07 14.50 0.81
C GLN A 168 -2.46 13.13 0.50
N PRO A 169 -2.13 12.32 1.52
CA PRO A 169 -1.71 10.94 1.31
C PRO A 169 -2.82 10.18 0.59
N GLU A 170 -2.42 9.34 -0.34
CA GLU A 170 -3.35 8.40 -0.97
C GLU A 170 -3.85 7.39 0.06
N SER A 171 -5.11 6.97 -0.05
CA SER A 171 -5.70 5.98 0.86
C SER A 171 -4.89 4.68 0.92
N ARG A 172 -4.28 4.27 -0.19
CA ARG A 172 -3.35 3.14 -0.26
C ARG A 172 -2.17 3.29 0.71
N ARG A 173 -1.52 4.45 0.74
CA ARG A 173 -0.38 4.71 1.65
C ARG A 173 -0.78 4.66 3.11
N LEU A 174 -1.99 5.13 3.43
CA LEU A 174 -2.52 5.08 4.78
C LEU A 174 -2.82 3.63 5.22
N VAL A 175 -3.36 2.80 4.32
CA VAL A 175 -3.56 1.37 4.58
C VAL A 175 -2.22 0.66 4.78
N GLU A 176 -1.25 0.88 3.91
CA GLU A 176 0.09 0.30 4.03
C GLU A 176 0.78 0.70 5.35
N ALA A 177 0.66 1.97 5.75
CA ALA A 177 1.15 2.43 7.05
C ALA A 177 0.41 1.76 8.22
N GLY A 178 -0.91 1.53 8.09
CA GLY A 178 -1.71 0.81 9.08
C GLY A 178 -1.31 -0.66 9.23
N ILE A 179 -0.97 -1.32 8.11
CA ILE A 179 -0.42 -2.68 8.13
C ILE A 179 0.95 -2.67 8.83
N ALA A 180 1.85 -1.75 8.45
CA ALA A 180 3.16 -1.63 9.08
C ALA A 180 3.08 -1.37 10.59
N ALA A 181 2.05 -0.65 11.04
CA ALA A 181 1.77 -0.37 12.45
C ALA A 181 1.12 -1.55 13.20
N GLY A 182 0.68 -2.60 12.50
CA GLY A 182 -0.08 -3.70 13.08
C GLY A 182 -1.54 -3.38 13.41
N PHE A 183 -2.07 -2.23 12.96
CA PHE A 183 -3.48 -1.86 13.15
C PHE A 183 -4.43 -2.58 12.21
N ILE A 184 -3.91 -3.09 11.10
CA ILE A 184 -4.69 -3.77 10.06
C ILE A 184 -4.07 -5.14 9.85
N ASP A 185 -4.89 -6.17 10.00
CA ASP A 185 -4.52 -7.52 9.58
C ASP A 185 -4.61 -7.63 8.06
N PRO A 186 -3.48 -7.84 7.34
CA PRO A 186 -3.49 -7.97 5.89
C PRO A 186 -4.23 -9.22 5.37
N GLU A 187 -4.51 -10.21 6.21
CA GLU A 187 -5.30 -11.40 5.86
C GLU A 187 -6.80 -11.15 5.98
N ASP A 188 -7.23 -10.18 6.79
CA ASP A 188 -8.61 -9.75 6.88
C ASP A 188 -8.94 -8.70 5.80
N THR A 189 -9.33 -9.19 4.63
CA THR A 189 -9.71 -8.34 3.48
C THR A 189 -10.84 -7.37 3.85
N GLN A 190 -11.76 -7.75 4.75
CA GLN A 190 -12.84 -6.87 5.17
C GLN A 190 -12.30 -5.70 6.02
N SER A 191 -11.39 -5.98 6.96
CA SER A 191 -10.71 -4.95 7.75
C SER A 191 -9.93 -3.98 6.86
N VAL A 192 -9.16 -4.51 5.90
CA VAL A 192 -8.41 -3.69 4.92
C VAL A 192 -9.35 -2.78 4.12
N ASN A 193 -10.47 -3.31 3.60
CA ASN A 193 -11.44 -2.54 2.84
C ASN A 193 -12.15 -1.49 3.70
N ASN A 194 -12.57 -1.84 4.90
CA ASN A 194 -13.21 -0.92 5.84
C ASN A 194 -12.28 0.24 6.18
N PHE A 195 -11.01 -0.02 6.47
CA PHE A 195 -10.03 1.01 6.74
C PHE A 195 -9.75 1.89 5.51
N LYS A 196 -9.61 1.30 4.33
CA LYS A 196 -9.46 2.02 3.06
C LYS A 196 -10.62 2.99 2.85
N ASP A 197 -11.85 2.51 3.03
CA ASP A 197 -13.07 3.30 2.90
C ASP A 197 -13.15 4.41 3.94
N LEU A 198 -12.83 4.11 5.21
CA LEU A 198 -12.77 5.09 6.28
C LEU A 198 -11.79 6.22 5.94
N MET A 199 -10.57 5.87 5.52
CA MET A 199 -9.55 6.86 5.16
C MET A 199 -9.93 7.66 3.90
N ALA A 200 -10.65 7.06 2.95
CA ALA A 200 -11.08 7.76 1.74
C ALA A 200 -12.24 8.74 2.01
N LYS A 201 -13.19 8.35 2.87
CA LYS A 201 -14.47 9.05 3.04
C LYS A 201 -14.51 9.98 4.26
N ASN A 202 -13.62 9.77 5.26
CA ASN A 202 -13.65 10.52 6.52
C ASN A 202 -12.38 11.38 6.72
N PRO A 203 -12.43 12.71 6.42
CA PRO A 203 -11.29 13.60 6.62
C PRO A 203 -10.83 13.71 8.07
N GLN A 204 -11.76 13.58 9.04
CA GLN A 204 -11.42 13.66 10.47
C GLN A 204 -10.66 12.42 10.92
N ALA A 205 -11.15 11.22 10.57
CA ALA A 205 -10.43 9.97 10.81
C ALA A 205 -9.01 10.01 10.22
N ARG A 206 -8.87 10.53 9.00
CA ARG A 206 -7.58 10.71 8.35
C ARG A 206 -6.67 11.64 9.14
N LYS A 207 -7.18 12.78 9.66
CA LYS A 207 -6.39 13.72 10.48
C LYS A 207 -5.90 13.07 11.77
N VAL A 208 -6.79 12.35 12.48
CA VAL A 208 -6.42 11.63 13.71
C VAL A 208 -5.34 10.60 13.42
N TYR A 209 -5.51 9.78 12.38
CA TYR A 209 -4.53 8.79 11.97
C TYR A 209 -3.16 9.44 11.64
N GLN A 210 -3.16 10.53 10.91
CA GLN A 210 -1.94 11.27 10.57
C GLN A 210 -1.28 11.93 11.77
N SER A 211 -2.04 12.41 12.76
CA SER A 211 -1.49 13.08 13.94
C SER A 211 -0.66 12.14 14.82
N GLN A 212 -0.95 10.85 14.80
CA GLN A 212 -0.19 9.83 15.53
C GLN A 212 1.23 9.61 14.97
N TRP A 213 1.49 10.04 13.74
CA TRP A 213 2.80 9.94 13.09
C TRP A 213 3.67 11.19 13.28
N VAL A 214 3.14 12.24 13.88
CA VAL A 214 3.97 13.39 14.29
C VAL A 214 4.80 12.94 15.49
N PRO A 215 6.13 13.01 15.48
CA PRO A 215 6.91 12.79 16.68
C PRO A 215 6.33 13.72 17.75
N GLN A 216 5.86 13.17 18.84
CA GLN A 216 5.63 14.01 20.03
C GLN A 216 7.01 14.63 20.33
N GLN A 217 7.20 15.88 19.93
CA GLN A 217 8.24 16.69 20.52
C GLN A 217 8.00 16.52 22.02
N GLN A 218 9.00 16.01 22.73
CA GLN A 218 8.95 15.88 24.18
C GLN A 218 8.26 17.11 24.72
N ALA A 219 7.04 16.95 25.21
CA ALA A 219 6.33 18.03 25.87
C ALA A 219 7.26 18.47 26.99
N ALA A 220 7.71 19.71 26.94
CA ALA A 220 8.41 20.32 28.04
C ALA A 220 7.55 20.09 29.29
N PRO A 221 8.14 19.76 30.47
CA PRO A 221 7.37 19.44 31.65
C PRO A 221 6.39 20.59 31.92
N VAL A 222 5.10 20.27 31.83
CA VAL A 222 4.02 21.23 32.09
C VAL A 222 4.10 21.56 33.56
N ALA A 223 4.42 22.81 33.89
CA ALA A 223 4.29 23.36 35.24
C ALA A 223 2.83 23.15 35.71
N PRO A 224 2.57 22.82 36.98
CA PRO A 224 1.24 22.53 37.47
C PRO A 224 0.34 23.75 37.34
N THR A 225 -0.65 23.69 36.46
CA THR A 225 -1.65 24.73 36.28
C THR A 225 -2.79 24.53 37.30
N ALA A 226 -3.14 25.61 37.93
CA ALA A 226 -4.16 25.73 38.95
C ALA A 226 -5.54 25.24 38.47
N GLN A 227 -6.33 24.69 39.42
CA GLN A 227 -7.72 24.28 39.26
C GLN A 227 -8.59 25.39 38.69
N VAL A 228 -9.36 25.10 37.66
CA VAL A 228 -10.50 25.90 37.20
C VAL A 228 -11.78 25.09 37.37
N THR A 229 -12.73 25.73 38.06
CA THR A 229 -14.09 25.30 38.37
C THR A 229 -14.96 25.09 37.12
N PRO A 230 -15.95 24.16 37.15
CA PRO A 230 -16.76 23.82 35.96
C PRO A 230 -17.95 24.77 35.81
N GLN A 231 -18.23 25.16 34.57
CA GLN A 231 -19.50 25.76 34.20
C GLN A 231 -20.00 25.35 32.80
N ALA A 232 -21.22 24.78 32.82
CA ALA A 232 -22.30 24.76 31.83
C ALA A 232 -22.14 24.17 30.42
N THR A 233 -22.84 23.13 30.25
CA THR A 233 -23.69 22.42 29.25
C THR A 233 -23.53 22.70 27.74
N PRO A 234 -23.70 21.66 26.90
CA PRO A 234 -22.99 21.49 25.68
C PRO A 234 -23.83 21.67 24.43
N THR A 235 -23.32 22.38 23.50
CA THR A 235 -23.54 22.13 22.07
C THR A 235 -22.63 20.96 21.70
N GLN A 236 -23.15 19.93 21.01
CA GLN A 236 -22.38 18.75 20.62
C GLN A 236 -21.10 19.20 19.88
N ALA A 237 -19.99 19.12 20.56
CA ALA A 237 -18.68 19.27 19.97
C ALA A 237 -18.39 18.09 19.04
N PRO A 238 -17.58 18.25 17.98
CA PRO A 238 -17.13 17.13 17.16
C PRO A 238 -16.49 16.09 18.07
N VAL A 239 -16.83 14.83 17.86
CA VAL A 239 -16.24 13.70 18.60
C VAL A 239 -14.72 13.75 18.37
N GLU A 240 -13.98 14.01 19.43
CA GLU A 240 -12.52 14.07 19.39
C GLU A 240 -11.99 12.71 19.83
N TYR A 241 -11.41 11.95 18.89
CA TYR A 241 -10.82 10.66 19.19
C TYR A 241 -9.42 10.85 19.77
N ALA A 242 -9.20 10.34 20.98
CA ALA A 242 -7.91 10.46 21.67
C ALA A 242 -6.87 9.47 21.10
N SER A 243 -7.32 8.35 20.53
CA SER A 243 -6.43 7.33 19.97
C SER A 243 -7.01 6.69 18.70
N MET A 244 -6.17 5.93 17.99
CA MET A 244 -6.60 5.13 16.84
C MET A 244 -7.52 3.98 17.26
N GLU A 245 -7.34 3.46 18.47
CA GLU A 245 -8.20 2.42 19.05
C GLU A 245 -9.61 2.96 19.27
N ASP A 246 -9.72 4.19 19.82
CA ASP A 246 -11.02 4.87 20.00
C ASP A 246 -11.71 5.09 18.66
N LEU A 247 -10.98 5.49 17.63
CA LEU A 247 -11.50 5.68 16.28
C LEU A 247 -12.02 4.38 15.66
N LEU A 248 -11.29 3.27 15.82
CA LEU A 248 -11.67 1.96 15.28
C LEU A 248 -12.83 1.32 16.05
N MET A 249 -13.01 1.68 17.34
CA MET A 249 -14.11 1.20 18.17
C MET A 249 -15.41 1.99 17.97
N ASP A 250 -15.39 3.12 17.30
CA ASP A 250 -16.61 3.89 17.02
C ASP A 250 -17.47 3.20 15.95
N LYS A 251 -18.47 2.44 16.40
CA LYS A 251 -19.43 1.73 15.55
C LYS A 251 -20.22 2.64 14.61
N ASN A 252 -20.32 3.94 14.91
CA ASN A 252 -21.04 4.89 14.05
C ASN A 252 -20.22 5.27 12.81
N LEU A 253 -18.88 5.19 12.87
CA LEU A 253 -18.00 5.43 11.72
C LEU A 253 -17.94 4.23 10.77
N LEU A 254 -18.09 3.01 11.30
CA LEU A 254 -17.97 1.77 10.53
C LEU A 254 -19.31 1.32 9.90
N GLY A 255 -20.35 2.15 9.99
CA GLY A 255 -21.61 1.86 9.31
C GLY A 255 -22.34 0.66 9.89
N GLY A 256 -22.50 0.61 11.21
CA GLY A 256 -23.30 -0.40 11.91
C GLY A 256 -24.77 -0.28 11.53
N GLY A 257 -25.16 -0.85 10.40
CA GLY A 257 -26.54 -1.19 10.13
C GLY A 257 -26.95 -2.30 11.07
N THR A 258 -27.91 -2.03 11.95
CA THR A 258 -28.65 -3.05 12.71
C THR A 258 -29.21 -4.09 11.75
N LEU A 259 -28.93 -5.37 12.04
CA LEU A 259 -29.67 -6.51 11.52
C LEU A 259 -31.12 -6.46 11.96
#